data_306d17a157636da013df99ca468dc470
#
_entry.id   306d17a157636da013df99ca468dc470
#
_cell.length_a   1.000
_cell.length_b   1.000
_cell.length_c   1.000
_cell.angle_alpha   90.00
_cell.angle_beta   90.00
_cell.angle_gamma   90.00
#
_symmetry.space_group_name_H-M   'P 1'
#
loop_
_entity.id
_entity.type
_entity.pdbx_description
1 polymer ?
#
loop_
_entity_poly.entity_id
_entity_poly.type
_entity_poly.pdbx_seq_one_letter_code
_entity_poly.pdbx_strand_id
1 'polypeptide(L)'
;MRDRDFYVGIDFDNTLAHYEHNQYPEVGEPIKGAVEWCKRFVEMGAKLILHTARDGSKDGLEKAVIWCQEHGIELFGVNENPDCPSDTLAKPYCDVYVDDRGFGCPRLFRLHLNGDLNYWYVRWEVVGPCIRDDIEKKLGSK
;
A
#
# COMPACT_ATOMS: atom_id res chain seq x y z
N MET A 1 -8.99 17.17 -8.99
CA MET A 1 -8.45 16.89 -7.64
C MET A 1 -9.00 17.93 -6.67
N ARG A 2 -9.42 17.49 -5.51
CA ARG A 2 -9.98 18.37 -4.50
C ARG A 2 -8.95 18.73 -3.44
N ASP A 3 -8.91 19.99 -3.04
CA ASP A 3 -7.94 20.47 -2.05
C ASP A 3 -8.09 19.80 -0.68
N ARG A 4 -9.27 19.25 -0.39
CA ARG A 4 -9.57 18.64 0.90
C ARG A 4 -9.43 17.12 0.92
N ASP A 5 -9.09 16.51 -0.20
CA ASP A 5 -8.89 15.07 -0.26
C ASP A 5 -7.45 14.73 0.13
N PHE A 6 -7.28 13.55 0.71
CA PHE A 6 -5.95 13.02 1.02
C PHE A 6 -5.80 11.65 0.38
N TYR A 7 -4.80 11.50 -0.45
CA TYR A 7 -4.56 10.27 -1.20
C TYR A 7 -3.33 9.56 -0.67
N VAL A 8 -3.49 8.28 -0.34
CA VAL A 8 -2.39 7.43 0.11
C VAL A 8 -2.15 6.36 -0.96
N GLY A 9 -1.00 6.44 -1.61
CA GLY A 9 -0.57 5.42 -2.56
C GLY A 9 0.14 4.32 -1.79
N ILE A 10 -0.28 3.07 -1.98
CA ILE A 10 0.25 1.94 -1.22
C ILE A 10 0.67 0.85 -2.19
N ASP A 11 1.95 0.43 -2.08
CA ASP A 11 2.46 -0.74 -2.76
C ASP A 11 1.89 -2.01 -2.15
N PHE A 12 1.96 -3.12 -2.87
CA PHE A 12 1.40 -4.39 -2.41
C PHE A 12 2.44 -5.31 -1.78
N ASP A 13 3.39 -5.79 -2.59
CA ASP A 13 4.36 -6.79 -2.12
C ASP A 13 5.34 -6.19 -1.12
N ASN A 14 5.47 -6.82 0.03
CA ASN A 14 6.29 -6.39 1.16
C ASN A 14 5.92 -5.01 1.73
N THR A 15 4.75 -4.53 1.35
CA THR A 15 4.13 -3.34 1.94
C THR A 15 2.83 -3.74 2.64
N LEU A 16 1.90 -4.38 1.94
CA LEU A 16 0.66 -4.92 2.53
C LEU A 16 0.77 -6.40 2.87
N ALA A 17 1.35 -7.19 1.98
CA ALA A 17 1.48 -8.63 2.13
C ALA A 17 2.93 -9.04 2.03
N HIS A 18 3.32 -10.05 2.81
CA HIS A 18 4.64 -10.65 2.69
C HIS A 18 4.81 -11.29 1.32
N TYR A 19 5.95 -11.09 0.69
CA TYR A 19 6.23 -11.61 -0.63
C TYR A 19 7.64 -12.16 -0.71
N GLU A 20 7.75 -13.41 -1.18
CA GLU A 20 9.01 -14.02 -1.55
C GLU A 20 9.07 -14.03 -3.07
N HIS A 21 10.11 -13.45 -3.65
CA HIS A 21 10.11 -13.09 -5.07
C HIS A 21 9.98 -14.30 -6.03
N ASN A 22 10.17 -15.52 -5.56
CA ASN A 22 9.96 -16.71 -6.38
C ASN A 22 8.53 -17.24 -6.32
N GLN A 23 7.65 -16.57 -5.62
CA GLN A 23 6.24 -17.01 -5.44
C GLN A 23 5.24 -16.32 -6.34
N TYR A 24 5.68 -15.32 -7.10
CA TYR A 24 4.76 -14.61 -8.00
C TYR A 24 3.97 -15.58 -8.88
N PRO A 25 2.67 -15.48 -9.03
CA PRO A 25 1.78 -14.35 -8.65
C PRO A 25 1.11 -14.49 -7.29
N GLU A 26 1.50 -15.44 -6.48
CA GLU A 26 0.85 -15.71 -5.21
C GLU A 26 0.90 -14.51 -4.27
N VAL A 27 -0.03 -14.46 -3.33
CA VAL A 27 -0.13 -13.41 -2.32
C VAL A 27 0.16 -14.03 -0.95
N GLY A 28 0.86 -13.28 -0.11
CA GLY A 28 1.25 -13.77 1.20
C GLY A 28 0.34 -13.30 2.32
N GLU A 29 0.76 -13.58 3.54
CA GLU A 29 0.07 -13.15 4.73
C GLU A 29 0.18 -11.63 4.91
N PRO A 30 -0.81 -11.01 5.57
CA PRO A 30 -0.74 -9.57 5.85
C PRO A 30 0.48 -9.23 6.70
N ILE A 31 1.14 -8.15 6.35
CA ILE A 31 2.18 -7.58 7.20
C ILE A 31 1.50 -6.98 8.43
N LYS A 32 2.11 -7.21 9.60
CA LYS A 32 1.55 -6.74 10.86
C LYS A 32 1.22 -5.25 10.81
N GLY A 33 -0.01 -4.91 11.10
CA GLY A 33 -0.51 -3.54 11.13
C GLY A 33 -0.99 -2.99 9.81
N ALA A 34 -0.65 -3.63 8.68
CA ALA A 34 -0.99 -3.10 7.36
C ALA A 34 -2.49 -2.93 7.15
N VAL A 35 -3.26 -3.99 7.39
CA VAL A 35 -4.70 -3.97 7.17
C VAL A 35 -5.38 -2.98 8.12
N GLU A 36 -5.02 -3.01 9.39
CA GLU A 36 -5.60 -2.16 10.43
C GLU A 36 -5.38 -0.68 10.12
N TRP A 37 -4.16 -0.31 9.74
CA TRP A 37 -3.85 1.08 9.41
C TRP A 37 -4.54 1.54 8.12
N CYS A 38 -4.60 0.70 7.10
CA CYS A 38 -5.31 1.04 5.86
C CYS A 38 -6.79 1.30 6.14
N LYS A 39 -7.44 0.46 6.93
CA LYS A 39 -8.83 0.68 7.33
C LYS A 39 -8.99 1.97 8.12
N ARG A 40 -8.05 2.24 9.02
CA ARG A 40 -8.08 3.47 9.81
C ARG A 40 -7.97 4.71 8.93
N PHE A 41 -7.10 4.69 7.93
CA PHE A 41 -6.96 5.82 7.01
C PHE A 41 -8.27 6.09 6.27
N VAL A 42 -8.95 5.05 5.79
CA VAL A 42 -10.23 5.19 5.11
C VAL A 42 -11.30 5.75 6.06
N GLU A 43 -11.35 5.27 7.29
CA GLU A 43 -12.27 5.79 8.31
C GLU A 43 -12.04 7.28 8.58
N MET A 44 -10.80 7.74 8.46
CA MET A 44 -10.45 9.15 8.63
C MET A 44 -10.77 10.00 7.40
N GLY A 45 -11.21 9.38 6.30
CA GLY A 45 -11.58 10.08 5.07
C GLY A 45 -10.53 10.04 3.97
N ALA A 46 -9.40 9.38 4.18
CA ALA A 46 -8.39 9.24 3.14
C ALA A 46 -8.84 8.28 2.05
N LYS A 47 -8.31 8.47 0.85
CA LYS A 47 -8.58 7.62 -0.31
C LYS A 47 -7.32 6.81 -0.61
N LEU A 48 -7.45 5.49 -0.65
CA LEU A 48 -6.33 4.59 -0.88
C LEU A 48 -6.21 4.24 -2.35
N ILE A 49 -5.00 4.34 -2.88
CA ILE A 49 -4.69 3.94 -4.25
C ILE A 49 -3.64 2.84 -4.19
N LEU A 50 -3.99 1.67 -4.70
CA LEU A 50 -3.01 0.60 -4.84
C LEU A 50 -2.06 0.96 -5.97
N HIS A 51 -0.77 1.05 -5.66
CA HIS A 51 0.27 1.39 -6.61
C HIS A 51 1.29 0.27 -6.63
N THR A 52 1.19 -0.62 -7.61
CA THR A 52 1.98 -1.84 -7.64
C THR A 52 2.57 -2.09 -9.02
N ALA A 53 3.74 -2.73 -9.02
CA ALA A 53 4.37 -3.19 -10.26
C ALA A 53 3.70 -4.45 -10.81
N ARG A 54 2.80 -5.08 -10.05
CA ARG A 54 2.07 -6.23 -10.57
C ARG A 54 1.21 -5.82 -11.75
N ASP A 55 1.17 -6.68 -12.75
CA ASP A 55 0.39 -6.44 -13.97
C ASP A 55 -0.56 -7.63 -14.21
N GLY A 56 -1.09 -7.75 -15.42
CA GLY A 56 -1.99 -8.84 -15.78
C GLY A 56 -1.32 -10.20 -15.94
N SER A 57 0.03 -10.26 -15.89
CA SER A 57 0.70 -11.54 -16.08
C SER A 57 0.37 -12.48 -14.92
N LYS A 58 -0.02 -13.72 -15.25
CA LYS A 58 -0.43 -14.75 -14.30
C LYS A 58 -1.50 -14.25 -13.30
N ASP A 59 -2.30 -13.26 -13.70
CA ASP A 59 -3.34 -12.65 -12.86
C ASP A 59 -2.78 -12.01 -11.57
N GLY A 60 -1.53 -11.57 -11.61
CA GLY A 60 -0.85 -11.02 -10.43
C GLY A 60 -1.52 -9.78 -9.86
N LEU A 61 -1.94 -8.85 -10.72
CA LEU A 61 -2.63 -7.64 -10.28
C LEU A 61 -4.01 -7.97 -9.70
N GLU A 62 -4.76 -8.83 -10.39
CA GLU A 62 -6.09 -9.25 -9.92
C GLU A 62 -6.02 -9.92 -8.56
N LYS A 63 -5.02 -10.79 -8.34
CA LYS A 63 -4.84 -11.44 -7.04
C LYS A 63 -4.60 -10.42 -5.93
N ALA A 64 -3.82 -9.39 -6.20
CA ALA A 64 -3.57 -8.33 -5.22
C ALA A 64 -4.84 -7.54 -4.89
N VAL A 65 -5.63 -7.21 -5.90
CA VAL A 65 -6.90 -6.47 -5.71
C VAL A 65 -7.88 -7.32 -4.90
N ILE A 66 -8.02 -8.60 -5.24
CA ILE A 66 -8.90 -9.52 -4.51
C ILE A 66 -8.45 -9.64 -3.06
N TRP A 67 -7.13 -9.75 -2.82
CA TRP A 67 -6.57 -9.80 -1.48
C TRP A 67 -7.01 -8.58 -0.65
N CYS A 68 -6.92 -7.39 -1.24
CA CYS A 68 -7.36 -6.17 -0.56
C CYS A 68 -8.85 -6.22 -0.21
N GLN A 69 -9.68 -6.66 -1.16
CA GLN A 69 -11.12 -6.80 -0.94
C GLN A 69 -11.44 -7.81 0.17
N GLU A 70 -10.76 -8.94 0.16
CA GLU A 70 -10.96 -9.98 1.17
C GLU A 70 -10.57 -9.51 2.58
N HIS A 71 -9.60 -8.62 2.68
CA HIS A 71 -9.17 -8.05 3.95
C HIS A 71 -9.92 -6.77 4.34
N GLY A 72 -10.93 -6.38 3.55
CA GLY A 72 -11.75 -5.22 3.84
C GLY A 72 -11.06 -3.88 3.61
N ILE A 73 -10.02 -3.86 2.79
CA ILE A 73 -9.34 -2.63 2.39
C ILE A 73 -10.07 -2.04 1.19
N GLU A 74 -10.70 -0.88 1.40
CA GLU A 74 -11.43 -0.20 0.34
C GLU A 74 -10.46 0.61 -0.52
N LEU A 75 -10.32 0.22 -1.78
CA LEU A 75 -9.45 0.90 -2.73
C LEU A 75 -10.24 1.93 -3.53
N PHE A 76 -9.72 3.14 -3.61
CA PHE A 76 -10.29 4.20 -4.44
C PHE A 76 -9.82 4.09 -5.90
N GLY A 77 -8.61 3.61 -6.10
CA GLY A 77 -8.05 3.40 -7.42
C GLY A 77 -6.95 2.33 -7.40
N VAL A 78 -6.63 1.83 -8.59
CA VAL A 78 -5.58 0.83 -8.79
C VAL A 78 -4.67 1.35 -9.91
N ASN A 79 -3.44 1.68 -9.57
CA ASN A 79 -2.44 2.25 -10.48
C ASN A 79 -2.89 3.53 -11.18
N GLU A 80 -3.96 4.14 -10.70
CA GLU A 80 -4.45 5.42 -11.18
C GLU A 80 -5.19 6.15 -10.07
N ASN A 81 -5.23 7.47 -10.16
CA ASN A 81 -6.07 8.28 -9.28
C ASN A 81 -7.27 8.77 -10.09
N PRO A 82 -8.49 8.24 -9.86
CA PRO A 82 -9.67 8.65 -10.61
C PRO A 82 -10.01 10.15 -10.51
N ASP A 83 -9.60 10.82 -9.43
CA ASP A 83 -9.81 12.25 -9.24
C ASP A 83 -8.76 13.09 -10.00
N CYS A 84 -7.66 12.48 -10.42
CA CYS A 84 -6.56 13.16 -11.10
C CYS A 84 -6.01 12.24 -12.18
N PRO A 85 -6.79 11.96 -13.23
CA PRO A 85 -6.34 11.07 -14.29
C PRO A 85 -5.16 11.66 -15.04
N SER A 86 -4.24 10.78 -15.46
CA SER A 86 -3.05 11.16 -16.22
C SER A 86 -3.04 10.42 -17.55
N ASP A 87 -2.73 11.14 -18.63
CA ASP A 87 -2.57 10.54 -19.95
C ASP A 87 -1.22 9.86 -20.12
N THR A 88 -0.34 9.97 -19.12
CA THR A 88 0.98 9.36 -19.17
C THR A 88 1.01 8.13 -18.27
N LEU A 89 1.99 7.25 -18.49
CA LEU A 89 2.24 6.10 -17.61
C LEU A 89 2.88 6.52 -16.29
N ALA A 90 2.69 7.77 -15.91
CA ALA A 90 3.27 8.30 -14.71
C ALA A 90 2.61 7.70 -13.47
N LYS A 91 3.35 7.74 -12.39
CA LYS A 91 2.90 7.38 -11.06
C LYS A 91 1.62 8.16 -10.71
N PRO A 92 0.56 7.52 -10.21
CA PRO A 92 -0.66 8.25 -9.84
C PRO A 92 -0.37 9.28 -8.76
N TYR A 93 -1.06 10.42 -8.83
CA TYR A 93 -0.90 11.44 -7.79
C TYR A 93 -1.39 10.92 -6.44
N CYS A 94 -0.57 11.07 -5.43
CA CYS A 94 -0.92 10.82 -4.04
C CYS A 94 -0.19 11.83 -3.15
N ASP A 95 -0.79 12.13 -2.00
CA ASP A 95 -0.14 13.02 -1.02
C ASP A 95 1.06 12.33 -0.38
N VAL A 96 0.95 11.03 -0.14
CA VAL A 96 2.04 10.20 0.37
C VAL A 96 2.05 8.85 -0.34
N TYR A 97 3.21 8.23 -0.39
CA TYR A 97 3.39 6.88 -0.94
C TYR A 97 4.06 6.00 0.10
N VAL A 98 3.50 4.80 0.31
CA VAL A 98 4.11 3.78 1.17
C VAL A 98 4.61 2.67 0.26
N ASP A 99 5.91 2.48 0.26
CA ASP A 99 6.58 1.51 -0.60
C ASP A 99 7.79 0.99 0.15
N ASP A 100 7.94 -0.36 0.23
CA ASP A 100 9.06 -0.99 0.92
C ASP A 100 10.42 -0.60 0.33
N ARG A 101 10.45 -0.17 -0.92
CA ARG A 101 11.65 0.30 -1.59
C ARG A 101 11.82 1.81 -1.59
N GLY A 102 10.89 2.53 -0.97
CA GLY A 102 10.99 3.98 -0.85
C GLY A 102 12.13 4.37 0.08
N PHE A 103 13.01 5.27 -0.37
CA PHE A 103 14.12 5.74 0.46
C PHE A 103 13.58 6.36 1.75
N GLY A 104 14.11 5.92 2.89
CA GLY A 104 13.67 6.43 4.19
C GLY A 104 12.44 5.73 4.78
N CYS A 105 11.83 4.80 4.05
CA CYS A 105 10.69 4.06 4.58
C CYS A 105 11.13 3.17 5.75
N PRO A 106 10.49 3.29 6.93
CA PRO A 106 10.77 2.39 8.06
C PRO A 106 10.46 0.95 7.69
N ARG A 107 11.43 0.06 7.87
CA ARG A 107 11.32 -1.35 7.45
C ARG A 107 11.84 -2.29 8.52
N LEU A 108 11.36 -3.53 8.44
CA LEU A 108 11.89 -4.66 9.19
C LEU A 108 12.46 -5.66 8.20
N PHE A 109 13.45 -6.42 8.66
CA PHE A 109 14.11 -7.43 7.82
C PHE A 109 13.67 -8.82 8.26
N ARG A 110 13.22 -9.64 7.30
CA ARG A 110 12.86 -11.02 7.56
C ARG A 110 13.98 -11.95 7.16
N LEU A 111 14.46 -12.72 8.13
CA LEU A 111 15.52 -13.70 7.93
C LEU A 111 14.90 -15.09 7.82
N HIS A 112 15.18 -15.79 6.74
CA HIS A 112 14.76 -17.18 6.58
C HIS A 112 15.89 -18.13 7.00
N LEU A 113 15.56 -18.99 7.96
CA LEU A 113 16.55 -19.93 8.52
C LEU A 113 16.85 -21.13 7.61
N ASN A 114 15.98 -21.37 6.63
CA ASN A 114 16.08 -22.54 5.74
C ASN A 114 16.75 -22.24 4.40
N GLY A 115 17.41 -21.09 4.28
CA GLY A 115 18.09 -20.70 3.04
C GLY A 115 17.23 -20.00 2.02
N ASP A 116 15.95 -19.74 2.30
CA ASP A 116 15.11 -18.94 1.44
C ASP A 116 15.56 -17.48 1.46
N LEU A 117 15.05 -16.72 0.50
CA LEU A 117 15.48 -15.34 0.34
C LEU A 117 15.01 -14.46 1.49
N ASN A 118 15.94 -13.66 2.00
CA ASN A 118 15.63 -12.64 2.99
C ASN A 118 15.05 -11.42 2.29
N TYR A 119 14.19 -10.68 2.99
CA TYR A 119 13.61 -9.48 2.41
C TYR A 119 13.24 -8.45 3.48
N TRP A 120 13.12 -7.20 3.02
CA TRP A 120 12.64 -6.09 3.83
C TRP A 120 11.13 -5.92 3.62
N TYR A 121 10.44 -5.47 4.66
CA TYR A 121 9.01 -5.17 4.58
C TYR A 121 8.69 -3.96 5.46
N VAL A 122 7.57 -3.29 5.15
CA VAL A 122 7.21 -2.03 5.80
C VAL A 122 6.89 -2.24 7.28
N ARG A 123 7.42 -1.35 8.10
CA ARG A 123 7.18 -1.32 9.54
C ARG A 123 5.99 -0.40 9.83
N TRP A 124 4.79 -0.96 9.80
CA TRP A 124 3.55 -0.21 9.94
C TRP A 124 3.37 0.45 11.30
N GLU A 125 3.93 -0.08 12.37
CA GLU A 125 3.85 0.53 13.69
C GLU A 125 4.52 1.92 13.74
N VAL A 126 5.39 2.22 12.79
CA VAL A 126 6.02 3.54 12.64
C VAL A 126 5.33 4.34 11.54
N VAL A 127 5.10 3.73 10.37
CA VAL A 127 4.53 4.40 9.20
C VAL A 127 3.08 4.83 9.47
N GLY A 128 2.29 3.95 10.08
CA GLY A 128 0.86 4.21 10.31
C GLY A 128 0.59 5.50 11.08
N PRO A 129 1.19 5.69 12.27
CA PRO A 129 0.99 6.92 13.03
C PRO A 129 1.44 8.18 12.29
N CYS A 130 2.52 8.10 11.51
CA CYS A 130 3.00 9.26 10.73
C CYS A 130 1.98 9.68 9.68
N ILE A 131 1.42 8.73 8.96
CA ILE A 131 0.41 9.03 7.93
C ILE A 131 -0.88 9.52 8.59
N ARG A 132 -1.29 8.90 9.69
CA ARG A 132 -2.45 9.36 10.47
C ARG A 132 -2.30 10.86 10.80
N ASP A 133 -1.15 11.26 11.28
CA ASP A 133 -0.91 12.66 11.64
C ASP A 133 -1.01 13.58 10.40
N ASP A 134 -0.54 13.14 9.26
CA ASP A 134 -0.64 13.90 8.02
C ASP A 134 -2.09 14.02 7.55
N ILE A 135 -2.87 12.94 7.68
CA ILE A 135 -4.30 12.97 7.35
C ILE A 135 -5.03 13.95 8.26
N GLU A 136 -4.76 13.91 9.57
CA GLU A 136 -5.39 14.81 10.53
C GLU A 136 -5.08 16.28 10.21
N LYS A 137 -3.85 16.58 9.80
CA LYS A 137 -3.46 17.94 9.44
C LYS A 137 -4.23 18.47 8.24
N LYS A 138 -4.51 17.63 7.26
CA LYS A 138 -5.19 18.07 6.04
C LYS A 138 -6.72 18.00 6.15
N LEU A 139 -7.26 16.92 6.74
CA LEU A 139 -8.70 16.67 6.79
C LEU A 139 -9.34 17.03 8.12
N GLY A 140 -8.57 17.23 9.16
CA GLY A 140 -9.05 17.43 10.50
C GLY A 140 -9.24 16.11 11.24
N SER A 141 -9.41 16.20 12.56
CA SER A 141 -9.63 15.02 13.40
C SER A 141 -11.10 14.59 13.32
N LYS A 142 -11.30 13.30 13.28
CA LYS A 142 -12.64 12.71 13.39
C LYS A 142 -12.71 11.83 14.61
#